data_a886d551b3714649fff8384a255dba09
#
_entry.id   a886d551b3714649fff8384a255dba09
#
_cell.length_a   1.000
_cell.length_b   1.000
_cell.length_c   1.000
_cell.angle_alpha   90.00
_cell.angle_beta   90.00
_cell.angle_gamma   90.00
#
_symmetry.space_group_name_H-M   'P 1'
#
loop_
_entity.id
_entity.type
_entity.pdbx_description
1 polymer ?
#
loop_
_entity_poly.entity_id
_entity_poly.type
_entity_poly.pdbx_seq_one_letter_code
_entity_poly.pdbx_strand_id
1 'polypeptide(L)'
;MVKQLIKVAEDPMVGRYVAANVDLAAWQVALVERPLIRGPSQVTGPVCLGCLKSITAESAVMCERCGWPMCSDSKCADDEWHKAECDWTVLRRKQKVEIKDFTNPHPSYQSITVIRCLYQKHNNPEVWAKLTKLESHCASRRGGSKYEADRVWIADYLLRFFKLDPAEWPVEEILRVCGIVQVNGHEVPLTDPPYVAIYDTGSMLEHSCVPNCSKTFTRDGHLLIRTAAAAIDSGGHLSISYTDVLWGTAQRLAHLADTKFFVCKCPRCSDPTELGTYFSGVKCTTE
;
A
#
# COMPACT_ATOMS: atom_id res chain seq x y z
N MET A 1 32.29 2.73 7.31
CA MET A 1 31.13 2.23 6.55
C MET A 1 30.08 1.82 7.58
N VAL A 2 28.90 2.42 7.56
CA VAL A 2 27.77 1.97 8.40
C VAL A 2 27.36 0.59 7.89
N LYS A 3 27.44 -0.44 8.75
CA LYS A 3 26.98 -1.78 8.39
C LYS A 3 25.48 -1.72 8.08
N GLN A 4 25.10 -2.19 6.90
CA GLN A 4 23.70 -2.34 6.55
C GLN A 4 23.09 -3.43 7.44
N LEU A 5 22.08 -3.07 8.26
CA LEU A 5 21.50 -3.96 9.28
C LEU A 5 20.72 -5.12 8.68
N ILE A 6 20.09 -4.89 7.53
CA ILE A 6 19.23 -5.86 6.83
C ILE A 6 19.64 -5.97 5.38
N LYS A 7 19.23 -7.04 4.73
CA LYS A 7 19.40 -7.29 3.31
C LYS A 7 18.13 -7.91 2.71
N VAL A 8 17.90 -7.67 1.43
CA VAL A 8 16.94 -8.46 0.64
C VAL A 8 17.63 -9.72 0.17
N ALA A 9 17.00 -10.85 0.38
CA ALA A 9 17.41 -12.16 -0.07
C ALA A 9 16.28 -12.82 -0.89
N GLU A 10 16.58 -13.91 -1.56
CA GLU A 10 15.63 -14.67 -2.37
C GLU A 10 15.73 -16.15 -2.07
N ASP A 11 14.60 -16.82 -1.95
CA ASP A 11 14.47 -18.25 -1.73
C ASP A 11 13.43 -18.82 -2.70
N PRO A 12 13.65 -20.00 -3.28
CA PRO A 12 12.71 -20.60 -4.24
C PRO A 12 11.31 -20.86 -3.69
N MET A 13 11.15 -21.03 -2.37
CA MET A 13 9.87 -21.36 -1.73
C MET A 13 9.09 -20.13 -1.29
N VAL A 14 9.77 -19.09 -0.82
CA VAL A 14 9.13 -17.89 -0.27
C VAL A 14 9.33 -16.66 -1.17
N GLY A 15 10.13 -16.75 -2.21
CA GLY A 15 10.47 -15.63 -3.08
C GLY A 15 11.44 -14.65 -2.39
N ARG A 16 11.27 -13.36 -2.64
CA ARG A 16 12.09 -12.31 -2.03
C ARG A 16 11.61 -12.00 -0.61
N TYR A 17 12.56 -11.86 0.30
CA TYR A 17 12.30 -11.57 1.70
C TYR A 17 13.39 -10.68 2.30
N VAL A 18 13.13 -10.16 3.49
CA VAL A 18 14.11 -9.35 4.23
C VAL A 18 14.74 -10.21 5.32
N ALA A 19 16.07 -10.26 5.34
CA ALA A 19 16.85 -10.95 6.36
C ALA A 19 17.76 -10.00 7.13
N ALA A 20 18.07 -10.34 8.37
CA ALA A 20 19.10 -9.70 9.15
C ALA A 20 20.47 -9.91 8.49
N ASN A 21 21.23 -8.86 8.26
CA ASN A 21 22.58 -8.94 7.70
C ASN A 21 23.66 -9.04 8.78
N VAL A 22 23.28 -8.72 10.01
CA VAL A 22 24.05 -8.85 11.25
C VAL A 22 23.08 -9.24 12.36
N ASP A 23 23.58 -9.66 13.51
CA ASP A 23 22.73 -9.87 14.68
C ASP A 23 22.05 -8.58 15.07
N LEU A 24 20.73 -8.63 15.24
CA LEU A 24 19.89 -7.51 15.64
C LEU A 24 19.47 -7.72 17.09
N ALA A 25 19.69 -6.73 17.94
CA ALA A 25 19.26 -6.77 19.32
C ALA A 25 17.72 -6.62 19.42
N ALA A 26 17.15 -7.04 20.53
CA ALA A 26 15.76 -6.75 20.87
C ALA A 26 15.50 -5.23 20.85
N TRP A 27 14.33 -4.82 20.34
CA TRP A 27 13.87 -3.43 20.27
C TRP A 27 14.72 -2.51 19.39
N GLN A 28 15.62 -3.07 18.56
CA GLN A 28 16.45 -2.32 17.64
C GLN A 28 15.65 -1.85 16.43
N VAL A 29 15.87 -0.60 16.00
CA VAL A 29 15.37 -0.12 14.70
C VAL A 29 16.19 -0.79 13.60
N ALA A 30 15.53 -1.62 12.79
CA ALA A 30 16.14 -2.36 11.69
C ALA A 30 16.03 -1.63 10.36
N LEU A 31 14.95 -0.86 10.15
CA LEU A 31 14.69 -0.12 8.91
C LEU A 31 13.96 1.20 9.22
N VAL A 32 14.38 2.26 8.56
CA VAL A 32 13.60 3.49 8.35
C VAL A 32 13.61 3.77 6.86
N GLU A 33 12.44 3.80 6.22
CA GLU A 33 12.34 3.89 4.78
C GLU A 33 11.27 4.88 4.33
N ARG A 34 11.64 5.77 3.39
CA ARG A 34 10.71 6.67 2.73
C ARG A 34 9.84 5.88 1.74
N PRO A 35 8.52 6.21 1.61
CA PRO A 35 7.70 5.56 0.61
C PRO A 35 8.18 5.86 -0.82
N LEU A 36 8.13 4.85 -1.69
CA LEU A 36 8.28 5.02 -3.14
C LEU A 36 7.09 5.81 -3.71
N ILE A 37 5.90 5.46 -3.23
CA ILE A 37 4.62 6.08 -3.60
C ILE A 37 3.77 6.19 -2.35
N ARG A 38 3.01 7.28 -2.23
CA ARG A 38 1.87 7.40 -1.32
C ARG A 38 0.67 7.98 -2.06
N GLY A 39 -0.52 7.61 -1.66
CA GLY A 39 -1.75 8.13 -2.26
C GLY A 39 -2.98 7.77 -1.43
N PRO A 40 -4.14 8.30 -1.78
CA PRO A 40 -5.37 8.01 -1.06
C PRO A 40 -5.73 6.53 -1.13
N SER A 41 -6.47 6.06 -0.13
CA SER A 41 -7.13 4.75 -0.19
C SER A 41 -8.04 4.68 -1.40
N GLN A 42 -8.21 3.48 -1.97
CA GLN A 42 -8.99 3.31 -3.20
C GLN A 42 -10.46 3.72 -3.03
N VAL A 43 -11.03 3.47 -1.87
CA VAL A 43 -12.38 3.92 -1.54
C VAL A 43 -12.27 4.99 -0.47
N THR A 44 -12.42 6.24 -0.89
CA THR A 44 -12.35 7.41 0.01
C THR A 44 -13.20 8.55 -0.53
N GLY A 45 -13.72 9.38 0.37
CA GLY A 45 -14.19 10.70 0.03
C GLY A 45 -13.06 11.62 -0.44
N PRO A 46 -13.36 12.84 -0.86
CA PRO A 46 -12.35 13.79 -1.26
C PRO A 46 -11.33 14.08 -0.16
N VAL A 47 -10.05 13.96 -0.50
CA VAL A 47 -8.91 14.30 0.35
C VAL A 47 -7.99 15.27 -0.39
N CYS A 48 -7.24 16.05 0.35
CA CYS A 48 -6.17 16.87 -0.23
C CYS A 48 -5.10 15.98 -0.86
N LEU A 49 -4.81 16.14 -2.15
CA LEU A 49 -3.86 15.27 -2.84
C LEU A 49 -2.38 15.56 -2.50
N GLY A 50 -2.09 16.64 -1.77
CA GLY A 50 -0.76 16.87 -1.16
C GLY A 50 -0.61 16.12 0.17
N CYS A 51 -1.37 16.51 1.21
CA CYS A 51 -1.21 15.97 2.57
C CYS A 51 -2.09 14.76 2.90
N LEU A 52 -3.04 14.38 2.04
CA LEU A 52 -3.98 13.24 2.16
C LEU A 52 -4.99 13.33 3.32
N LYS A 53 -5.17 14.50 3.94
CA LYS A 53 -6.21 14.76 4.94
C LYS A 53 -7.55 14.99 4.27
N SER A 54 -8.65 14.60 4.94
CA SER A 54 -10.01 14.91 4.51
C SER A 54 -10.19 16.41 4.26
N ILE A 55 -11.00 16.71 3.26
CA ILE A 55 -11.44 18.07 2.93
C ILE A 55 -12.97 18.09 2.76
N THR A 56 -13.58 19.20 3.10
CA THR A 56 -15.01 19.45 2.88
C THR A 56 -15.21 20.47 1.77
N ALA A 57 -16.43 20.66 1.32
CA ALA A 57 -16.75 21.68 0.32
C ALA A 57 -16.32 23.09 0.76
N GLU A 58 -16.43 23.41 2.06
CA GLU A 58 -16.08 24.70 2.63
C GLU A 58 -14.56 24.89 2.81
N SER A 59 -13.82 23.80 3.04
CA SER A 59 -12.36 23.84 3.28
C SER A 59 -11.53 23.60 2.03
N ALA A 60 -12.14 23.11 0.94
CA ALA A 60 -11.43 22.79 -0.28
C ALA A 60 -11.05 24.05 -1.07
N VAL A 61 -9.79 24.08 -1.51
CA VAL A 61 -9.27 25.05 -2.47
C VAL A 61 -8.89 24.29 -3.74
N MET A 62 -9.41 24.71 -4.89
CA MET A 62 -9.11 24.04 -6.15
C MET A 62 -7.70 24.37 -6.61
N CYS A 63 -6.91 23.36 -6.96
CA CYS A 63 -5.60 23.59 -7.59
C CYS A 63 -5.78 24.44 -8.86
N GLU A 64 -5.11 25.57 -8.94
CA GLU A 64 -5.23 26.51 -10.08
C GLU A 64 -4.84 25.87 -11.42
N ARG A 65 -3.93 24.90 -11.41
CA ARG A 65 -3.45 24.22 -12.61
C ARG A 65 -4.44 23.15 -13.08
N CYS A 66 -4.85 22.23 -12.21
CA CYS A 66 -5.54 21.00 -12.59
C CYS A 66 -7.00 20.93 -12.12
N GLY A 67 -7.40 21.72 -11.13
CA GLY A 67 -8.75 21.73 -10.56
C GLY A 67 -9.01 20.64 -9.51
N TRP A 68 -8.07 19.78 -9.18
CA TRP A 68 -8.21 18.84 -8.06
C TRP A 68 -8.34 19.61 -6.74
N PRO A 69 -9.28 19.20 -5.85
CA PRO A 69 -9.44 19.87 -4.59
C PRO A 69 -8.27 19.58 -3.64
N MET A 70 -7.78 20.62 -3.00
CA MET A 70 -6.68 20.64 -2.05
C MET A 70 -7.16 21.26 -0.74
N CYS A 71 -6.40 21.15 0.34
CA CYS A 71 -6.63 21.94 1.54
C CYS A 71 -6.12 23.38 1.36
N SER A 72 -6.40 24.26 2.32
CA SER A 72 -5.99 25.67 2.29
C SER A 72 -4.47 25.90 2.48
N ASP A 73 -3.69 24.86 2.81
CA ASP A 73 -2.22 24.98 2.86
C ASP A 73 -1.68 25.06 1.43
N SER A 74 -1.15 26.24 1.07
CA SER A 74 -0.63 26.49 -0.28
C SER A 74 0.50 25.54 -0.68
N LYS A 75 1.24 24.97 0.27
CA LYS A 75 2.32 24.03 0.01
C LYS A 75 1.80 22.73 -0.60
N CYS A 76 0.56 22.36 -0.33
CA CYS A 76 -0.02 21.12 -0.85
C CYS A 76 -0.23 21.14 -2.37
N ALA A 77 -0.49 22.28 -2.97
CA ALA A 77 -0.66 22.39 -4.42
C ALA A 77 0.65 22.18 -5.19
N ASP A 78 1.79 22.52 -4.55
CA ASP A 78 3.14 22.35 -5.11
C ASP A 78 3.85 21.10 -4.57
N ASP A 79 3.15 20.30 -3.74
CA ASP A 79 3.71 19.07 -3.16
C ASP A 79 4.08 18.06 -4.25
N GLU A 80 5.26 17.45 -4.13
CA GLU A 80 5.77 16.47 -5.09
C GLU A 80 4.79 15.31 -5.34
N TRP A 81 3.99 14.93 -4.34
CA TRP A 81 3.02 13.85 -4.44
C TRP A 81 1.80 14.23 -5.29
N HIS A 82 1.43 15.52 -5.34
CA HIS A 82 0.36 16.00 -6.20
C HIS A 82 0.77 16.11 -7.68
N LYS A 83 2.05 16.09 -7.97
CA LYS A 83 2.59 16.35 -9.30
C LYS A 83 2.04 15.42 -10.38
N ALA A 84 1.91 14.13 -10.09
CA ALA A 84 1.53 13.12 -11.08
C ALA A 84 0.15 13.38 -11.69
N GLU A 85 -0.90 13.44 -10.86
CA GLU A 85 -2.26 13.69 -11.32
C GLU A 85 -2.44 15.13 -11.82
N CYS A 86 -1.70 16.10 -11.27
CA CYS A 86 -1.72 17.47 -11.73
C CYS A 86 -1.19 17.57 -13.16
N ASP A 87 0.01 17.07 -13.42
CA ASP A 87 0.64 17.13 -14.74
C ASP A 87 -0.18 16.37 -15.78
N TRP A 88 -0.68 15.17 -15.45
CA TRP A 88 -1.52 14.41 -16.38
C TRP A 88 -2.83 15.12 -16.67
N THR A 89 -3.45 15.79 -15.69
CA THR A 89 -4.64 16.60 -15.93
C THR A 89 -4.35 17.74 -16.88
N VAL A 90 -3.30 18.50 -16.64
CA VAL A 90 -2.92 19.67 -17.47
C VAL A 90 -2.54 19.25 -18.88
N LEU A 91 -1.72 18.21 -19.03
CA LEU A 91 -1.18 17.79 -20.33
C LEU A 91 -2.22 17.07 -21.20
N ARG A 92 -3.14 16.33 -20.61
CA ARG A 92 -4.01 15.39 -21.32
C ARG A 92 -5.48 15.82 -21.39
N ARG A 93 -5.90 16.80 -20.57
CA ARG A 93 -7.29 17.27 -20.53
C ARG A 93 -7.42 18.71 -20.99
N LYS A 94 -8.52 18.99 -21.68
CA LYS A 94 -8.88 20.36 -22.06
C LYS A 94 -9.54 21.14 -20.92
N GLN A 95 -10.02 20.44 -19.91
CA GLN A 95 -10.77 21.00 -18.77
C GLN A 95 -10.17 20.55 -17.46
N LYS A 96 -10.21 21.43 -16.47
CA LYS A 96 -9.85 21.11 -15.09
C LYS A 96 -10.79 20.04 -14.50
N VAL A 97 -10.32 19.35 -13.47
CA VAL A 97 -11.18 18.44 -12.70
C VAL A 97 -12.17 19.27 -11.88
N GLU A 98 -13.39 18.78 -11.77
CA GLU A 98 -14.44 19.37 -10.95
C GLU A 98 -15.03 18.28 -10.05
N ILE A 99 -14.88 18.44 -8.74
CA ILE A 99 -15.46 17.58 -7.72
C ILE A 99 -16.54 18.37 -7.02
N LYS A 100 -17.79 17.87 -7.06
CA LYS A 100 -18.97 18.54 -6.48
C LYS A 100 -19.46 17.87 -5.21
N ASP A 101 -19.27 16.56 -5.08
CA ASP A 101 -19.67 15.80 -3.90
C ASP A 101 -18.46 15.55 -3.00
N PHE A 102 -18.52 16.10 -1.80
CA PHE A 102 -17.50 15.96 -0.76
C PHE A 102 -17.94 15.03 0.39
N THR A 103 -19.12 14.44 0.30
CA THR A 103 -19.69 13.64 1.38
C THR A 103 -19.54 12.14 1.16
N ASN A 104 -19.47 11.71 -0.11
CA ASN A 104 -19.42 10.31 -0.49
C ASN A 104 -18.04 9.94 -1.09
N PRO A 105 -17.67 8.65 -1.07
CA PRO A 105 -16.52 8.17 -1.82
C PRO A 105 -16.61 8.58 -3.30
N HIS A 106 -15.54 9.18 -3.81
CA HIS A 106 -15.53 9.72 -5.17
C HIS A 106 -14.75 8.81 -6.12
N PRO A 107 -15.35 8.33 -7.23
CA PRO A 107 -14.72 7.34 -8.13
C PRO A 107 -13.35 7.76 -8.67
N SER A 108 -13.14 9.04 -8.94
CA SER A 108 -11.88 9.54 -9.48
C SER A 108 -10.68 9.33 -8.53
N TYR A 109 -10.92 9.26 -7.22
CA TYR A 109 -9.85 9.01 -6.23
C TYR A 109 -9.33 7.58 -6.28
N GLN A 110 -10.13 6.61 -6.77
CA GLN A 110 -9.71 5.20 -6.88
C GLN A 110 -8.45 5.02 -7.72
N SER A 111 -8.23 5.90 -8.69
CA SER A 111 -7.12 5.80 -9.64
C SER A 111 -5.87 6.58 -9.22
N ILE A 112 -5.93 7.47 -8.23
CA ILE A 112 -4.82 8.39 -7.91
C ILE A 112 -3.53 7.66 -7.57
N THR A 113 -3.57 6.67 -6.68
CA THR A 113 -2.37 5.91 -6.30
C THR A 113 -1.77 5.16 -7.49
N VAL A 114 -2.64 4.63 -8.36
CA VAL A 114 -2.22 3.96 -9.62
C VAL A 114 -1.60 4.97 -10.59
N ILE A 115 -2.19 6.16 -10.75
CA ILE A 115 -1.62 7.26 -11.56
C ILE A 115 -0.20 7.59 -11.07
N ARG A 116 -0.02 7.75 -9.77
CA ARG A 116 1.27 8.07 -9.16
C ARG A 116 2.33 6.99 -9.44
N CYS A 117 1.93 5.71 -9.45
CA CYS A 117 2.81 4.62 -9.87
C CYS A 117 3.15 4.70 -11.37
N LEU A 118 2.14 4.81 -12.24
CA LEU A 118 2.33 4.85 -13.69
C LEU A 118 3.14 6.07 -14.13
N TYR A 119 2.93 7.22 -13.49
CA TYR A 119 3.67 8.44 -13.77
C TYR A 119 5.19 8.26 -13.63
N GLN A 120 5.66 7.35 -12.76
CA GLN A 120 7.09 7.10 -12.57
C GLN A 120 7.75 6.50 -13.81
N LYS A 121 7.01 5.81 -14.69
CA LYS A 121 7.56 5.17 -15.91
C LYS A 121 8.42 6.12 -16.74
N HIS A 122 7.99 7.36 -16.86
CA HIS A 122 8.69 8.38 -17.65
C HIS A 122 9.38 9.45 -16.80
N ASN A 123 8.94 9.66 -15.57
CA ASN A 123 9.42 10.77 -14.75
C ASN A 123 10.46 10.34 -13.70
N ASN A 124 10.47 9.06 -13.30
CA ASN A 124 11.48 8.50 -12.40
C ASN A 124 11.67 7.01 -12.68
N PRO A 125 12.48 6.65 -13.71
CA PRO A 125 12.69 5.25 -14.11
C PRO A 125 13.25 4.36 -13.00
N GLU A 126 14.00 4.92 -12.04
CA GLU A 126 14.51 4.16 -10.89
C GLU A 126 13.36 3.70 -9.98
N VAL A 127 12.45 4.60 -9.60
CA VAL A 127 11.27 4.26 -8.81
C VAL A 127 10.37 3.29 -9.58
N TRP A 128 10.18 3.51 -10.89
CA TRP A 128 9.43 2.59 -11.74
C TRP A 128 10.01 1.19 -11.74
N ALA A 129 11.33 1.05 -11.88
CA ALA A 129 12.03 -0.24 -11.84
C ALA A 129 11.85 -0.96 -10.48
N LYS A 130 11.82 -0.22 -9.36
CA LYS A 130 11.55 -0.77 -8.03
C LYS A 130 10.10 -1.24 -7.91
N LEU A 131 9.14 -0.41 -8.32
CA LEU A 131 7.72 -0.76 -8.30
C LEU A 131 7.41 -2.01 -9.13
N THR A 132 7.95 -2.09 -10.35
CA THR A 132 7.66 -3.21 -11.26
C THR A 132 8.34 -4.52 -10.87
N LYS A 133 9.27 -4.50 -9.92
CA LYS A 133 9.80 -5.72 -9.28
C LYS A 133 8.85 -6.28 -8.21
N LEU A 134 7.95 -5.46 -7.64
CA LEU A 134 7.03 -5.92 -6.61
C LEU A 134 5.99 -6.89 -7.18
N GLU A 135 5.52 -7.80 -6.32
CA GLU A 135 4.54 -8.83 -6.71
C GLU A 135 3.17 -8.19 -6.97
N SER A 136 2.52 -8.62 -8.02
CA SER A 136 1.20 -8.14 -8.43
C SER A 136 0.10 -9.19 -8.35
N HIS A 137 0.47 -10.47 -8.25
CA HIS A 137 -0.43 -11.62 -8.31
C HIS A 137 -1.45 -11.56 -9.46
N CYS A 138 -1.07 -11.00 -10.62
CA CYS A 138 -1.99 -10.84 -11.75
C CYS A 138 -2.67 -12.13 -12.18
N ALA A 139 -1.95 -13.26 -12.19
CA ALA A 139 -2.52 -14.56 -12.56
C ALA A 139 -3.61 -14.99 -11.57
N SER A 140 -3.35 -14.86 -10.27
CA SER A 140 -4.30 -15.23 -9.21
C SER A 140 -5.48 -14.27 -9.11
N ARG A 141 -5.28 -12.98 -9.46
CA ARG A 141 -6.33 -11.95 -9.45
C ARG A 141 -7.29 -12.07 -10.64
N ARG A 142 -6.81 -12.56 -11.79
CA ARG A 142 -7.56 -12.60 -13.04
C ARG A 142 -8.89 -13.36 -12.87
N GLY A 143 -9.99 -12.73 -13.31
CA GLY A 143 -11.35 -13.27 -13.19
C GLY A 143 -11.98 -13.08 -11.79
N GLY A 144 -11.26 -12.56 -10.82
CA GLY A 144 -11.82 -12.18 -9.54
C GLY A 144 -12.57 -10.84 -9.60
N SER A 145 -13.56 -10.65 -8.73
CA SER A 145 -14.41 -9.45 -8.70
C SER A 145 -13.61 -8.15 -8.58
N LYS A 146 -12.56 -8.15 -7.77
CA LYS A 146 -11.67 -6.99 -7.59
C LYS A 146 -10.88 -6.65 -8.86
N TYR A 147 -10.41 -7.68 -9.59
CA TYR A 147 -9.71 -7.48 -10.86
C TYR A 147 -10.62 -6.85 -11.93
N GLU A 148 -11.86 -7.34 -12.02
CA GLU A 148 -12.84 -6.80 -12.96
C GLU A 148 -13.28 -5.38 -12.57
N ALA A 149 -13.42 -5.10 -11.27
CA ALA A 149 -13.67 -3.75 -10.78
C ALA A 149 -12.50 -2.80 -11.12
N ASP A 150 -11.25 -3.21 -10.91
CA ASP A 150 -10.08 -2.41 -11.27
C ASP A 150 -10.01 -2.16 -12.79
N ARG A 151 -10.43 -3.14 -13.62
CA ARG A 151 -10.50 -2.97 -15.08
C ARG A 151 -11.47 -1.86 -15.44
N VAL A 152 -12.68 -1.89 -14.90
CA VAL A 152 -13.74 -0.93 -15.24
C VAL A 152 -13.47 0.45 -14.60
N TRP A 153 -13.20 0.47 -13.30
CA TRP A 153 -13.15 1.72 -12.53
C TRP A 153 -11.78 2.41 -12.52
N ILE A 154 -10.72 1.69 -12.88
CA ILE A 154 -9.37 2.26 -12.94
C ILE A 154 -8.85 2.24 -14.38
N ALA A 155 -8.67 1.07 -15.00
CA ALA A 155 -8.03 1.01 -16.31
C ALA A 155 -8.84 1.74 -17.40
N ASP A 156 -10.12 1.40 -17.55
CA ASP A 156 -11.01 2.06 -18.51
C ASP A 156 -11.19 3.56 -18.20
N TYR A 157 -11.26 3.91 -16.90
CA TYR A 157 -11.32 5.30 -16.48
C TYR A 157 -10.06 6.06 -16.89
N LEU A 158 -8.86 5.53 -16.65
CA LEU A 158 -7.61 6.17 -17.01
C LEU A 158 -7.48 6.36 -18.52
N LEU A 159 -7.82 5.34 -19.32
CA LEU A 159 -7.78 5.43 -20.78
C LEU A 159 -8.74 6.51 -21.32
N ARG A 160 -9.94 6.60 -20.74
CA ARG A 160 -10.96 7.56 -21.20
C ARG A 160 -10.76 8.96 -20.62
N PHE A 161 -10.54 9.07 -19.31
CA PHE A 161 -10.47 10.34 -18.60
C PHE A 161 -9.15 11.08 -18.86
N PHE A 162 -8.02 10.36 -18.76
CA PHE A 162 -6.71 10.94 -19.06
C PHE A 162 -6.25 10.72 -20.50
N LYS A 163 -7.08 10.10 -21.34
CA LYS A 163 -6.78 9.83 -22.75
C LYS A 163 -5.41 9.16 -22.93
N LEU A 164 -5.14 8.16 -22.10
CA LEU A 164 -3.92 7.38 -22.23
C LEU A 164 -3.97 6.58 -23.52
N ASP A 165 -2.85 6.55 -24.27
CA ASP A 165 -2.73 5.72 -25.46
C ASP A 165 -2.64 4.25 -25.06
N PRO A 166 -3.57 3.37 -25.49
CA PRO A 166 -3.51 1.94 -25.16
C PRO A 166 -2.26 1.24 -25.68
N ALA A 167 -1.59 1.75 -26.70
CA ALA A 167 -0.34 1.20 -27.20
C ALA A 167 0.82 1.46 -26.23
N GLU A 168 0.82 2.61 -25.55
CA GLU A 168 1.80 2.98 -24.53
C GLU A 168 1.43 2.43 -23.14
N TRP A 169 0.13 2.36 -22.85
CA TRP A 169 -0.47 1.98 -21.58
C TRP A 169 -1.47 0.83 -21.74
N PRO A 170 -1.02 -0.40 -22.03
CA PRO A 170 -1.92 -1.56 -22.14
C PRO A 170 -2.72 -1.76 -20.85
N VAL A 171 -3.96 -2.19 -21.01
CA VAL A 171 -4.85 -2.49 -19.86
C VAL A 171 -4.19 -3.44 -18.86
N GLU A 172 -3.47 -4.43 -19.36
CA GLU A 172 -2.74 -5.41 -18.55
C GLU A 172 -1.65 -4.78 -17.69
N GLU A 173 -0.93 -3.75 -18.20
CA GLU A 173 0.06 -3.02 -17.41
C GLU A 173 -0.59 -2.20 -16.30
N ILE A 174 -1.70 -1.53 -16.60
CA ILE A 174 -2.48 -0.80 -15.60
C ILE A 174 -2.99 -1.76 -14.51
N LEU A 175 -3.57 -2.90 -14.89
CA LEU A 175 -4.07 -3.91 -13.96
C LEU A 175 -2.96 -4.56 -13.14
N ARG A 176 -1.76 -4.70 -13.73
CA ARG A 176 -0.58 -5.13 -12.99
C ARG A 176 -0.22 -4.12 -11.90
N VAL A 177 -0.24 -2.83 -12.20
CA VAL A 177 0.02 -1.77 -11.21
C VAL A 177 -1.07 -1.75 -10.13
N CYS A 178 -2.35 -1.97 -10.49
CA CYS A 178 -3.42 -2.15 -9.50
C CYS A 178 -3.10 -3.30 -8.54
N GLY A 179 -2.60 -4.43 -9.07
CA GLY A 179 -2.14 -5.57 -8.27
C GLY A 179 -0.98 -5.21 -7.34
N ILE A 180 0.02 -4.50 -7.85
CA ILE A 180 1.15 -4.03 -7.02
C ILE A 180 0.66 -3.18 -5.85
N VAL A 181 -0.25 -2.23 -6.10
CA VAL A 181 -0.84 -1.38 -5.05
C VAL A 181 -1.60 -2.22 -4.03
N GLN A 182 -2.45 -3.16 -4.49
CA GLN A 182 -3.24 -4.02 -3.62
C GLN A 182 -2.37 -4.91 -2.72
N VAL A 183 -1.37 -5.54 -3.29
CA VAL A 183 -0.55 -6.57 -2.60
C VAL A 183 0.49 -5.95 -1.69
N ASN A 184 1.13 -4.84 -2.11
CA ASN A 184 2.28 -4.26 -1.42
C ASN A 184 1.96 -2.95 -0.68
N GLY A 185 0.75 -2.42 -0.83
CA GLY A 185 0.35 -1.21 -0.14
C GLY A 185 0.25 -1.41 1.37
N HIS A 186 0.84 -0.50 2.13
CA HIS A 186 0.69 -0.39 3.57
C HIS A 186 -0.31 0.72 3.88
N GLU A 187 -1.30 0.41 4.72
CA GLU A 187 -2.15 1.43 5.30
C GLU A 187 -1.35 2.24 6.32
N VAL A 188 -1.38 3.56 6.17
CA VAL A 188 -0.63 4.51 7.00
C VAL A 188 -1.64 5.38 7.77
N PRO A 189 -1.84 5.15 9.08
CA PRO A 189 -2.87 5.81 9.89
C PRO A 189 -2.37 7.17 10.43
N LEU A 190 -1.79 8.00 9.60
CA LEU A 190 -1.32 9.35 9.97
C LEU A 190 -2.30 10.45 9.56
N THR A 191 -3.33 10.10 8.83
CA THR A 191 -4.43 10.97 8.41
C THR A 191 -5.76 10.27 8.66
N ASP A 192 -6.83 11.04 8.64
CA ASP A 192 -8.20 10.54 8.60
C ASP A 192 -8.86 11.03 7.29
N PRO A 193 -9.21 10.10 6.39
CA PRO A 193 -8.94 8.64 6.42
C PRO A 193 -7.45 8.30 6.30
N PRO A 194 -7.04 7.07 6.67
CA PRO A 194 -5.67 6.61 6.44
C PRO A 194 -5.37 6.54 4.95
N TYR A 195 -4.10 6.71 4.59
CA TYR A 195 -3.65 6.62 3.21
C TYR A 195 -2.85 5.35 2.94
N VAL A 196 -2.58 5.07 1.66
CA VAL A 196 -1.78 3.93 1.23
C VAL A 196 -0.38 4.39 0.83
N ALA A 197 0.65 3.64 1.24
CA ALA A 197 2.02 3.84 0.82
C ALA A 197 2.69 2.52 0.41
N ILE A 198 3.57 2.59 -0.60
CA ILE A 198 4.37 1.46 -1.10
C ILE A 198 5.83 1.76 -0.77
N TYR A 199 6.53 0.77 -0.24
CA TYR A 199 7.95 0.85 0.12
C TYR A 199 8.77 -0.14 -0.70
N ASP A 200 10.06 0.12 -0.88
CA ASP A 200 10.96 -0.77 -1.63
C ASP A 200 11.25 -2.04 -0.81
N THR A 201 12.02 -1.88 0.26
CA THR A 201 12.40 -2.98 1.15
C THR A 201 11.24 -3.41 2.06
N GLY A 202 10.46 -2.44 2.57
CA GLY A 202 9.35 -2.70 3.49
C GLY A 202 8.25 -3.59 2.90
N SER A 203 8.03 -3.51 1.59
CA SER A 203 7.06 -4.37 0.89
C SER A 203 7.53 -5.83 0.72
N MET A 204 8.80 -6.14 1.04
CA MET A 204 9.35 -7.50 0.99
C MET A 204 9.46 -8.16 2.38
N LEU A 205 8.99 -7.49 3.45
CA LEU A 205 8.89 -8.10 4.77
C LEU A 205 7.82 -9.19 4.75
N GLU A 206 8.15 -10.37 5.27
CA GLU A 206 7.24 -11.51 5.30
C GLU A 206 6.11 -11.34 6.32
N HIS A 207 5.02 -12.06 6.13
CA HIS A 207 3.95 -12.15 7.10
C HIS A 207 4.20 -13.24 8.14
N SER A 208 3.96 -12.90 9.40
CA SER A 208 3.69 -13.86 10.46
C SER A 208 2.58 -13.35 11.38
N CYS A 209 1.69 -14.24 11.83
CA CYS A 209 0.72 -13.88 12.88
C CYS A 209 1.37 -13.81 14.28
N VAL A 210 2.65 -14.20 14.39
CA VAL A 210 3.54 -14.00 15.54
C VAL A 210 4.83 -13.37 15.00
N PRO A 211 4.77 -12.08 14.60
CA PRO A 211 5.89 -11.43 13.94
C PRO A 211 7.04 -11.18 14.92
N ASN A 212 8.27 -11.20 14.39
CA ASN A 212 9.46 -10.83 15.15
C ASN A 212 9.83 -9.35 15.03
N CYS A 213 9.05 -8.57 14.26
CA CYS A 213 9.20 -7.12 14.13
C CYS A 213 7.86 -6.42 14.30
N SER A 214 7.90 -5.19 14.80
CA SER A 214 6.79 -4.24 14.80
C SER A 214 6.93 -3.27 13.63
N LYS A 215 5.78 -2.86 13.07
CA LYS A 215 5.64 -1.86 12.01
C LYS A 215 4.99 -0.61 12.58
N THR A 216 5.65 0.54 12.41
CA THR A 216 5.11 1.86 12.73
C THR A 216 5.50 2.87 11.66
N PHE A 217 5.06 4.12 11.78
CA PHE A 217 5.39 5.17 10.82
C PHE A 217 5.86 6.43 11.56
N THR A 218 6.85 7.11 10.99
CA THR A 218 7.25 8.44 11.45
C THR A 218 6.18 9.47 11.06
N ARG A 219 6.24 10.67 11.62
CA ARG A 219 5.31 11.78 11.27
C ARG A 219 5.33 12.14 9.78
N ASP A 220 6.44 11.89 9.10
CA ASP A 220 6.61 12.15 7.66
C ASP A 220 6.20 10.96 6.79
N GLY A 221 5.63 9.91 7.39
CA GLY A 221 5.17 8.72 6.67
C GLY A 221 6.27 7.73 6.28
N HIS A 222 7.48 7.85 6.85
CA HIS A 222 8.50 6.82 6.66
C HIS A 222 8.10 5.57 7.43
N LEU A 223 8.24 4.41 6.80
CA LEU A 223 8.09 3.11 7.47
C LEU A 223 9.22 2.93 8.48
N LEU A 224 8.88 2.56 9.69
CA LEU A 224 9.82 2.21 10.75
C LEU A 224 9.58 0.78 11.19
N ILE A 225 10.59 -0.08 11.01
CA ILE A 225 10.58 -1.47 11.45
C ILE A 225 11.53 -1.61 12.63
N ARG A 226 11.01 -2.20 13.71
CA ARG A 226 11.75 -2.46 14.93
C ARG A 226 11.62 -3.93 15.29
N THR A 227 12.72 -4.58 15.70
CA THR A 227 12.67 -5.93 16.28
C THR A 227 11.77 -5.98 17.50
N ALA A 228 11.15 -7.12 17.75
CA ALA A 228 10.34 -7.37 18.94
C ALA A 228 11.22 -7.65 20.19
N ALA A 229 10.66 -8.30 21.19
CA ALA A 229 11.34 -8.57 22.46
C ALA A 229 12.49 -9.58 22.37
N ALA A 230 12.64 -10.29 21.25
CA ALA A 230 13.74 -11.22 21.00
C ALA A 230 14.75 -10.63 19.99
N ALA A 231 16.01 -10.99 20.16
CA ALA A 231 17.05 -10.74 19.16
C ALA A 231 16.79 -11.58 17.89
N ILE A 232 17.31 -11.12 16.75
CA ILE A 232 17.27 -11.85 15.48
C ILE A 232 18.72 -12.07 15.05
N ASP A 233 19.11 -13.32 14.93
CA ASP A 233 20.47 -13.70 14.49
C ASP A 233 20.70 -13.31 13.02
N SER A 234 21.94 -13.11 12.66
CA SER A 234 22.35 -12.87 11.26
C SER A 234 21.85 -13.99 10.34
N GLY A 235 21.20 -13.61 9.25
CA GLY A 235 20.51 -14.53 8.34
C GLY A 235 19.05 -14.80 8.71
N GLY A 236 18.59 -14.44 9.92
CA GLY A 236 17.21 -14.62 10.34
C GLY A 236 16.24 -13.74 9.54
N HIS A 237 15.08 -14.27 9.22
CA HIS A 237 14.02 -13.57 8.48
C HIS A 237 13.33 -12.50 9.34
N LEU A 238 12.99 -11.36 8.75
CA LEU A 238 12.21 -10.32 9.40
C LEU A 238 10.75 -10.43 8.95
N SER A 239 9.85 -10.51 9.92
CA SER A 239 8.40 -10.61 9.66
C SER A 239 7.61 -9.55 10.40
N ILE A 240 6.49 -9.13 9.78
CA ILE A 240 5.48 -8.23 10.34
C ILE A 240 4.09 -8.88 10.26
N SER A 241 3.09 -8.36 10.95
CA SER A 241 1.70 -8.78 10.72
C SER A 241 1.09 -7.97 9.56
N TYR A 242 0.41 -8.67 8.64
CA TYR A 242 -0.42 -8.08 7.57
C TYR A 242 -1.89 -7.96 7.98
N THR A 243 -2.27 -8.59 9.10
CA THR A 243 -3.62 -8.63 9.62
C THR A 243 -3.68 -7.95 10.99
N ASP A 244 -4.88 -7.64 11.44
CA ASP A 244 -5.08 -7.25 12.83
C ASP A 244 -4.73 -8.44 13.75
N VAL A 245 -3.96 -8.16 14.79
CA VAL A 245 -3.49 -9.17 15.75
C VAL A 245 -4.62 -9.74 16.61
N LEU A 246 -5.72 -9.01 16.75
CA LEU A 246 -6.92 -9.42 17.51
C LEU A 246 -7.87 -10.31 16.69
N TRP A 247 -7.66 -10.46 15.39
CA TRP A 247 -8.49 -11.36 14.59
C TRP A 247 -8.22 -12.82 14.90
N GLY A 248 -9.28 -13.63 14.91
CA GLY A 248 -9.20 -15.08 15.01
C GLY A 248 -8.62 -15.71 13.74
N THR A 249 -8.20 -16.97 13.81
CA THR A 249 -7.50 -17.67 12.73
C THR A 249 -8.30 -17.69 11.43
N ALA A 250 -9.60 -18.01 11.48
CA ALA A 250 -10.43 -18.07 10.27
C ALA A 250 -10.46 -16.72 9.53
N GLN A 251 -10.61 -15.61 10.25
CA GLN A 251 -10.66 -14.27 9.67
C GLN A 251 -9.30 -13.87 9.08
N ARG A 252 -8.19 -14.16 9.76
CA ARG A 252 -6.84 -13.87 9.25
C ARG A 252 -6.57 -14.67 7.96
N LEU A 253 -6.87 -15.97 7.95
CA LEU A 253 -6.67 -16.82 6.77
C LEU A 253 -7.51 -16.37 5.59
N ALA A 254 -8.80 -16.05 5.80
CA ALA A 254 -9.67 -15.52 4.75
C ALA A 254 -9.12 -14.21 4.18
N HIS A 255 -8.74 -13.26 5.03
CA HIS A 255 -8.17 -11.98 4.60
C HIS A 255 -6.87 -12.16 3.80
N LEU A 256 -5.95 -13.00 4.26
CA LEU A 256 -4.68 -13.25 3.57
C LEU A 256 -4.89 -13.96 2.22
N ALA A 257 -5.81 -14.91 2.15
CA ALA A 257 -6.15 -15.59 0.90
C ALA A 257 -6.75 -14.61 -0.13
N ASP A 258 -7.65 -13.74 0.30
CA ASP A 258 -8.35 -12.78 -0.58
C ASP A 258 -7.46 -11.60 -1.01
N THR A 259 -6.64 -11.08 -0.11
CA THR A 259 -5.89 -9.84 -0.37
C THR A 259 -4.43 -10.04 -0.71
N LYS A 260 -3.81 -11.14 -0.23
CA LYS A 260 -2.38 -11.43 -0.38
C LYS A 260 -2.10 -12.75 -1.12
N PHE A 261 -3.14 -13.53 -1.42
CA PHE A 261 -3.12 -14.75 -2.26
C PHE A 261 -2.26 -15.88 -1.68
N PHE A 262 -2.20 -16.02 -0.35
CA PHE A 262 -1.57 -17.16 0.31
C PHE A 262 -2.32 -17.59 1.56
N VAL A 263 -2.05 -18.84 2.00
CA VAL A 263 -2.57 -19.41 3.25
C VAL A 263 -1.44 -19.45 4.27
N CYS A 264 -1.61 -18.73 5.37
CA CYS A 264 -0.60 -18.67 6.44
C CYS A 264 -0.53 -20.01 7.22
N LYS A 265 0.70 -20.51 7.40
CA LYS A 265 1.01 -21.75 8.16
C LYS A 265 1.91 -21.48 9.36
N CYS A 266 1.89 -20.25 9.90
CA CYS A 266 2.71 -19.91 11.06
C CYS A 266 2.23 -20.69 12.30
N PRO A 267 3.06 -20.75 13.39
CA PRO A 267 2.73 -21.49 14.61
C PRO A 267 1.34 -21.15 15.18
N ARG A 268 0.94 -19.87 15.17
CA ARG A 268 -0.39 -19.46 15.66
C ARG A 268 -1.54 -19.98 14.80
N CYS A 269 -1.38 -20.00 13.46
CA CYS A 269 -2.43 -20.50 12.56
C CYS A 269 -2.53 -22.03 12.55
N SER A 270 -1.46 -22.75 12.94
CA SER A 270 -1.41 -24.20 13.01
C SER A 270 -1.85 -24.74 14.37
N ASP A 271 -1.97 -23.89 15.40
CA ASP A 271 -2.41 -24.25 16.73
C ASP A 271 -3.91 -23.95 16.90
N PRO A 272 -4.76 -24.99 17.19
CA PRO A 272 -6.19 -24.79 17.44
C PRO A 272 -6.50 -23.83 18.61
N THR A 273 -5.59 -23.69 19.56
CA THR A 273 -5.74 -22.77 20.71
C THR A 273 -5.27 -21.35 20.39
N GLU A 274 -4.67 -21.14 19.20
CA GLU A 274 -4.01 -19.87 18.82
C GLU A 274 -2.97 -19.43 19.85
N LEU A 275 -2.10 -20.35 20.27
CA LEU A 275 -1.09 -20.17 21.32
C LEU A 275 -1.71 -19.80 22.68
N GLY A 276 -2.84 -20.41 23.00
CA GLY A 276 -3.56 -20.20 24.26
C GLY A 276 -4.39 -18.93 24.33
N THR A 277 -4.52 -18.18 23.22
CA THR A 277 -5.32 -16.93 23.19
C THR A 277 -6.80 -17.18 22.95
N TYR A 278 -7.15 -18.29 22.28
CA TYR A 278 -8.53 -18.71 21.97
C TYR A 278 -9.38 -17.64 21.27
N PHE A 279 -8.79 -16.75 20.48
CA PHE A 279 -9.53 -15.65 19.80
C PHE A 279 -10.67 -16.15 18.91
N SER A 280 -10.56 -17.39 18.35
CA SER A 280 -11.64 -18.02 17.60
C SER A 280 -12.51 -18.93 18.45
N GLY A 281 -12.23 -19.06 19.76
CA GLY A 281 -12.91 -19.98 20.65
C GLY A 281 -14.32 -19.54 20.99
N VAL A 282 -15.27 -20.48 20.93
CA VAL A 282 -16.64 -20.31 21.43
C VAL A 282 -16.78 -21.12 22.70
N LYS A 283 -17.16 -20.47 23.79
CA LYS A 283 -17.38 -21.16 25.06
C LYS A 283 -18.66 -22.02 24.94
N CYS A 284 -18.54 -23.31 25.22
CA CYS A 284 -19.72 -24.17 25.37
C CYS A 284 -20.52 -23.73 26.60
N THR A 285 -21.81 -23.51 26.45
CA THR A 285 -22.71 -23.08 27.54
C THR A 285 -23.45 -24.25 28.19
N THR A 286 -23.16 -25.48 27.77
CA THR A 286 -23.83 -26.72 28.22
C THR A 286 -23.06 -27.48 29.31
N GLU A 287 -22.26 -26.82 30.14
CA GLU A 287 -21.78 -27.35 31.40
C GLU A 287 -22.36 -26.59 32.58
#